data_3b0fa93da7988e439807d9389be3dbb8
#
_entry.id   3b0fa93da7988e439807d9389be3dbb8
#
_cell.length_a   1.000
_cell.length_b   1.000
_cell.length_c   1.000
_cell.angle_alpha   90.00
_cell.angle_beta   90.00
_cell.angle_gamma   90.00
#
_symmetry.space_group_name_H-M   'P 1'
#
loop_
_entity.id
_entity.type
_entity.pdbx_description
1 polymer ?
#
loop_
_entity_poly.entity_id
_entity_poly.type
_entity_poly.pdbx_seq_one_letter_code
_entity_poly.pdbx_strand_id
1 'polypeptide(L)'
;MTDETSQNNIVALTVGPESNGERLDRYLADMIRDMSRVRLQDLIKNSHCQGARQQQLQVLKDPSWRVKEDDQITLQLPPPVDTQVRGQDIALNVLYEDEALIVLNKPAGMVVHPAPGNPDNTLVNALIAHCGETLSGIGGEKRPGIVHRLDKDTSGVMVAAKTDKAHHGLSEQFAAHGRDGRMKRLYQAFVWGTLLPPTGSVDAPIFRAPHNRKKMAVSKSEKARHAVTHYRHVARFVDGQVSHVQCQLETGRTHQIRVHMAHIGHPVLGDALYGSGMKSRAKHLSDGQRDALETLQRQALHASALGFEHPESGDDMYFEADLPADMQALADQLSSSEGL
;
A
#
# COMPACT_ATOMS: atom_id res chain seq x y z
N MET A 1 -10.40 25.98 41.61
CA MET A 1 -9.18 25.48 42.28
C MET A 1 -9.17 23.98 42.09
N THR A 2 -8.43 23.58 41.10
CA THR A 2 -7.78 22.24 41.04
C THR A 2 -7.16 22.13 39.67
N ASP A 3 -6.19 21.98 39.75
CA ASP A 3 -4.79 21.90 39.39
C ASP A 3 -4.62 21.03 38.16
N GLU A 4 -3.95 21.63 37.24
CA GLU A 4 -3.49 21.10 35.95
C GLU A 4 -2.45 20.02 36.21
N THR A 5 -2.71 18.84 35.76
CA THR A 5 -1.68 17.82 35.51
C THR A 5 -0.96 18.18 34.20
N SER A 6 0.06 19.02 34.31
CA SER A 6 1.09 19.15 33.28
C SER A 6 1.78 17.81 33.13
N GLN A 7 1.35 16.97 32.19
CA GLN A 7 2.09 15.77 31.80
C GLN A 7 3.44 16.23 31.24
N ASN A 8 4.52 15.92 31.95
CA ASN A 8 5.89 16.14 31.51
C ASN A 8 6.15 15.35 30.21
N ASN A 9 6.00 16.01 29.06
CA ASN A 9 6.32 15.45 27.73
C ASN A 9 7.85 15.39 27.50
N ILE A 10 8.63 15.09 28.53
CA ILE A 10 10.11 15.03 28.48
C ILE A 10 10.55 13.69 29.02
N VAL A 11 11.30 12.95 28.20
CA VAL A 11 12.00 11.73 28.59
C VAL A 11 13.45 12.08 28.80
N ALA A 12 13.96 11.86 30.02
CA ALA A 12 15.36 12.03 30.37
C ALA A 12 16.01 10.66 30.64
N LEU A 13 17.14 10.41 29.99
CA LEU A 13 17.89 9.15 30.05
C LEU A 13 19.37 9.44 30.32
N THR A 14 20.01 8.63 31.13
CA THR A 14 21.48 8.61 31.30
C THR A 14 22.04 7.34 30.64
N VAL A 15 23.05 7.50 29.82
CA VAL A 15 23.66 6.41 29.06
C VAL A 15 24.54 5.56 29.97
N GLY A 16 24.20 4.28 30.10
CA GLY A 16 25.01 3.31 30.83
C GLY A 16 26.22 2.80 30.04
N PRO A 17 27.17 2.12 30.71
CA PRO A 17 28.38 1.60 30.09
C PRO A 17 28.09 0.60 28.96
N GLU A 18 27.01 -0.17 29.04
CA GLU A 18 26.58 -1.16 28.04
C GLU A 18 26.23 -0.55 26.69
N SER A 19 25.76 0.70 26.69
CA SER A 19 25.36 1.43 25.47
C SER A 19 26.43 2.34 24.92
N ASN A 20 27.62 2.34 25.50
CA ASN A 20 28.74 3.20 25.07
C ASN A 20 29.13 2.95 23.60
N GLY A 21 29.08 4.01 22.80
CA GLY A 21 29.37 3.97 21.35
C GLY A 21 28.22 3.52 20.47
N GLU A 22 27.04 3.26 21.03
CA GLU A 22 25.84 2.93 20.28
C GLU A 22 25.31 4.15 19.51
N ARG A 23 24.51 3.92 18.46
CA ARG A 23 23.81 4.99 17.74
C ARG A 23 22.66 5.52 18.56
N LEU A 24 22.48 6.84 18.58
CA LEU A 24 21.40 7.50 19.33
C LEU A 24 20.01 6.96 18.97
N ASP A 25 19.72 6.75 17.68
CA ASP A 25 18.43 6.25 17.24
C ASP A 25 18.15 4.82 17.69
N ARG A 26 19.16 4.02 17.91
CA ARG A 26 19.05 2.66 18.42
C ARG A 26 18.95 2.65 19.94
N TYR A 27 19.82 3.36 20.61
CA TYR A 27 19.78 3.53 22.06
C TYR A 27 18.38 3.99 22.53
N LEU A 28 17.85 5.04 21.90
CA LEU A 28 16.50 5.52 22.24
C LEU A 28 15.41 4.50 21.95
N ALA A 29 15.51 3.70 20.90
CA ALA A 29 14.52 2.68 20.56
C ALA A 29 14.54 1.51 21.56
N ASP A 30 15.70 1.18 22.12
CA ASP A 30 15.84 0.13 23.12
C ASP A 30 15.34 0.60 24.50
N MET A 31 15.52 1.89 24.82
CA MET A 31 15.08 2.50 26.08
C MET A 31 13.60 2.89 26.10
N ILE A 32 13.05 3.33 24.96
CA ILE A 32 11.66 3.82 24.84
C ILE A 32 10.86 2.82 23.98
N ARG A 33 10.43 1.72 24.58
CA ARG A 33 9.80 0.58 23.89
C ARG A 33 8.50 0.90 23.19
N ASP A 34 7.79 1.95 23.62
CA ASP A 34 6.49 2.37 23.07
C ASP A 34 6.61 3.23 21.82
N MET A 35 7.85 3.54 21.37
CA MET A 35 8.09 4.35 20.19
C MET A 35 8.85 3.61 19.08
N SER A 36 8.35 3.73 17.84
CA SER A 36 9.07 3.19 16.70
C SER A 36 10.36 3.98 16.44
N ARG A 37 11.41 3.26 16.02
CA ARG A 37 12.70 3.87 15.67
C ARG A 37 12.57 4.98 14.61
N VAL A 38 11.61 4.87 13.68
CA VAL A 38 11.34 5.90 12.67
C VAL A 38 10.85 7.18 13.32
N ARG A 39 9.94 7.11 14.28
CA ARG A 39 9.46 8.29 15.02
C ARG A 39 10.58 8.93 15.83
N LEU A 40 11.42 8.14 16.48
CA LEU A 40 12.58 8.65 17.22
C LEU A 40 13.59 9.38 16.29
N GLN A 41 13.85 8.85 15.11
CA GLN A 41 14.68 9.52 14.10
C GLN A 41 14.07 10.86 13.64
N ASP A 42 12.75 10.93 13.48
CA ASP A 42 12.08 12.17 13.10
C ASP A 42 12.14 13.22 14.24
N LEU A 43 11.96 12.81 15.49
CA LEU A 43 12.13 13.69 16.64
C LEU A 43 13.56 14.24 16.74
N ILE A 44 14.58 13.41 16.56
CA ILE A 44 15.99 13.82 16.54
C ILE A 44 16.22 14.85 15.42
N LYS A 45 15.83 14.57 14.19
CA LYS A 45 16.00 15.46 13.04
C LYS A 45 15.31 16.81 13.20
N ASN A 46 14.16 16.82 13.87
CA ASN A 46 13.36 18.01 14.14
C ASN A 46 13.78 18.74 15.43
N SER A 47 14.98 18.44 15.96
CA SER A 47 15.57 19.17 17.10
C SER A 47 14.86 18.97 18.45
N HIS A 48 14.07 17.91 18.60
CA HIS A 48 13.42 17.55 19.86
C HIS A 48 14.34 16.71 20.79
N CYS A 49 15.59 16.44 20.39
CA CYS A 49 16.54 15.70 21.18
C CYS A 49 17.72 16.59 21.58
N GLN A 50 18.07 16.56 22.86
CA GLN A 50 19.25 17.24 23.40
C GLN A 50 20.15 16.20 24.09
N GLY A 51 21.45 16.44 24.03
CA GLY A 51 22.44 15.65 24.74
C GLY A 51 23.36 16.56 25.56
N ALA A 52 23.64 16.18 26.81
CA ALA A 52 24.66 16.81 27.61
C ALA A 52 25.83 15.85 27.82
N ARG A 53 27.02 16.28 27.42
CA ARG A 53 28.30 15.57 27.64
C ARG A 53 29.26 16.48 28.36
N GLN A 54 29.80 16.02 29.51
CA GLN A 54 30.68 16.84 30.36
C GLN A 54 30.07 18.23 30.66
N GLN A 55 28.80 18.27 30.97
CA GLN A 55 28.01 19.50 31.24
C GLN A 55 27.81 20.44 30.03
N GLN A 56 28.25 20.07 28.84
CA GLN A 56 27.98 20.85 27.62
C GLN A 56 26.70 20.33 26.95
N LEU A 57 25.66 21.16 26.98
CA LEU A 57 24.38 20.88 26.34
C LEU A 57 24.45 21.18 24.85
N GLN A 58 23.94 20.25 24.01
CA GLN A 58 23.83 20.44 22.57
C GLN A 58 22.52 19.83 22.02
N VAL A 59 21.97 20.46 20.99
CA VAL A 59 20.84 19.89 20.25
C VAL A 59 21.35 18.81 19.30
N LEU A 60 20.81 17.60 19.43
CA LEU A 60 21.18 16.45 18.60
C LEU A 60 20.21 16.35 17.41
N LYS A 61 20.76 16.48 16.18
CA LYS A 61 19.99 16.40 14.92
C LYS A 61 20.33 15.18 14.06
N ASP A 62 21.43 14.50 14.40
CA ASP A 62 21.87 13.31 13.67
C ASP A 62 21.49 12.04 14.41
N PRO A 63 20.57 11.20 13.87
CA PRO A 63 20.20 9.91 14.46
C PRO A 63 21.38 8.93 14.59
N SER A 64 22.45 9.14 13.81
CA SER A 64 23.66 8.31 13.86
C SER A 64 24.69 8.76 14.90
N TRP A 65 24.43 9.85 15.62
CA TRP A 65 25.30 10.34 16.69
C TRP A 65 25.60 9.20 17.69
N ARG A 66 26.85 9.13 18.16
CA ARG A 66 27.30 8.06 19.07
C ARG A 66 27.17 8.51 20.51
N VAL A 67 26.31 7.80 21.27
CA VAL A 67 26.20 8.03 22.71
C VAL A 67 27.46 7.53 23.42
N LYS A 68 27.82 8.14 24.53
CA LYS A 68 28.89 7.70 25.43
C LYS A 68 28.34 7.53 26.85
N GLU A 69 29.00 6.70 27.62
CA GLU A 69 28.72 6.54 29.04
C GLU A 69 28.62 7.92 29.72
N ASP A 70 27.69 8.08 30.64
CA ASP A 70 27.33 9.30 31.37
C ASP A 70 26.74 10.44 30.51
N ASP A 71 26.54 10.28 29.20
CA ASP A 71 25.78 11.25 28.43
C ASP A 71 24.33 11.32 28.98
N GLN A 72 23.86 12.55 29.21
CA GLN A 72 22.46 12.79 29.54
C GLN A 72 21.69 13.13 28.29
N ILE A 73 20.72 12.28 27.92
CA ILE A 73 19.90 12.47 26.73
C ILE A 73 18.50 12.91 27.17
N THR A 74 18.04 14.02 26.66
CA THR A 74 16.69 14.55 26.89
C THR A 74 15.92 14.56 25.56
N LEU A 75 14.80 13.85 25.52
CA LEU A 75 13.88 13.84 24.40
C LEU A 75 12.61 14.57 24.78
N GLN A 76 12.35 15.70 24.12
CA GLN A 76 11.10 16.42 24.23
C GLN A 76 10.07 15.79 23.30
N LEU A 77 9.01 15.25 23.85
CA LEU A 77 7.87 14.75 23.10
C LEU A 77 6.97 15.94 22.78
N PRO A 78 6.83 16.35 21.51
CA PRO A 78 5.81 17.34 21.18
C PRO A 78 4.46 16.77 21.61
N PRO A 79 3.54 17.63 22.06
CA PRO A 79 2.18 17.17 22.33
C PRO A 79 1.71 16.36 21.14
N PRO A 80 0.89 15.32 21.33
CA PRO A 80 0.30 14.59 20.24
C PRO A 80 -0.30 15.63 19.29
N VAL A 81 0.31 15.82 18.13
CA VAL A 81 -0.38 16.54 17.05
C VAL A 81 -1.61 15.68 16.85
N ASP A 82 -2.78 16.27 17.00
CA ASP A 82 -4.05 15.61 16.70
C ASP A 82 -4.02 15.20 15.22
N THR A 83 -3.37 14.07 14.97
CA THR A 83 -3.26 13.44 13.67
C THR A 83 -4.41 12.48 13.46
N GLN A 84 -5.53 12.71 14.20
CA GLN A 84 -6.75 11.97 13.95
C GLN A 84 -7.10 12.19 12.48
N VAL A 85 -7.05 11.11 11.73
CA VAL A 85 -7.57 11.12 10.36
C VAL A 85 -9.05 11.41 10.48
N ARG A 86 -9.48 12.58 9.99
CA ARG A 86 -10.87 13.01 10.10
C ARG A 86 -11.72 12.32 9.05
N GLY A 87 -12.95 11.97 9.43
CA GLY A 87 -13.96 11.52 8.48
C GLY A 87 -14.25 12.60 7.45
N GLN A 88 -14.41 12.21 6.20
CA GLN A 88 -14.83 13.07 5.10
C GLN A 88 -15.99 12.41 4.37
N ASP A 89 -17.03 13.17 4.08
CA ASP A 89 -18.20 12.69 3.33
C ASP A 89 -17.82 12.45 1.86
N ILE A 90 -17.29 11.27 1.59
CA ILE A 90 -16.90 10.81 0.25
C ILE A 90 -17.73 9.58 -0.05
N ALA A 91 -18.47 9.62 -1.15
CA ALA A 91 -19.34 8.52 -1.56
C ALA A 91 -18.54 7.21 -1.74
N LEU A 92 -18.99 6.14 -1.11
CA LEU A 92 -18.46 4.79 -1.23
C LEU A 92 -19.37 3.93 -2.11
N ASN A 93 -18.81 3.17 -3.01
CA ASN A 93 -19.53 2.12 -3.75
C ASN A 93 -19.45 0.83 -2.93
N VAL A 94 -20.40 0.66 -2.00
CA VAL A 94 -20.50 -0.48 -1.08
C VAL A 94 -21.10 -1.66 -1.81
N LEU A 95 -20.42 -2.81 -1.78
CA LEU A 95 -20.89 -4.09 -2.34
C LEU A 95 -21.56 -4.94 -1.28
N TYR A 96 -21.08 -4.84 -0.04
CA TYR A 96 -21.62 -5.55 1.12
C TYR A 96 -21.20 -4.85 2.41
N GLU A 97 -22.03 -4.89 3.41
CA GLU A 97 -21.71 -4.37 4.74
C GLU A 97 -22.52 -5.13 5.80
N ASP A 98 -21.88 -5.44 6.93
CA ASP A 98 -22.49 -5.94 8.16
C ASP A 98 -21.86 -5.27 9.40
N GLU A 99 -22.06 -5.87 10.59
CA GLU A 99 -21.50 -5.36 11.83
C GLU A 99 -19.97 -5.53 11.90
N ALA A 100 -19.39 -6.51 11.20
CA ALA A 100 -18.00 -6.90 11.30
C ALA A 100 -17.09 -6.27 10.25
N LEU A 101 -17.60 -6.10 9.02
CA LEU A 101 -16.79 -5.65 7.87
C LEU A 101 -17.61 -4.90 6.83
N ILE A 102 -16.88 -4.22 5.94
CA ILE A 102 -17.44 -3.57 4.75
C ILE A 102 -16.62 -3.96 3.52
N VAL A 103 -17.29 -4.35 2.44
CA VAL A 103 -16.69 -4.62 1.12
C VAL A 103 -17.14 -3.55 0.15
N LEU A 104 -16.20 -3.00 -0.59
CA LEU A 104 -16.46 -1.89 -1.49
C LEU A 104 -15.69 -2.02 -2.81
N ASN A 105 -16.19 -1.35 -3.84
CA ASN A 105 -15.50 -1.17 -5.11
C ASN A 105 -14.79 0.18 -5.11
N LYS A 106 -13.46 0.18 -4.84
CA LYS A 106 -12.66 1.40 -4.78
C LYS A 106 -12.52 2.03 -6.17
N PRO A 107 -12.83 3.30 -6.38
CA PRO A 107 -12.54 3.98 -7.64
C PRO A 107 -11.03 4.13 -7.87
N ALA A 108 -10.62 4.26 -9.12
CA ALA A 108 -9.29 4.73 -9.48
C ALA A 108 -9.08 6.18 -9.01
N GLY A 109 -7.84 6.58 -8.76
CA GLY A 109 -7.49 7.92 -8.28
C GLY A 109 -7.57 8.09 -6.75
N MET A 110 -8.27 7.22 -6.04
CA MET A 110 -8.40 7.25 -4.58
C MET A 110 -7.24 6.51 -3.90
N VAL A 111 -6.53 7.19 -3.01
CA VAL A 111 -5.51 6.59 -2.13
C VAL A 111 -6.20 5.87 -0.97
N VAL A 112 -5.69 4.72 -0.55
CA VAL A 112 -6.31 3.94 0.54
C VAL A 112 -6.16 4.62 1.89
N HIS A 113 -4.98 5.15 2.23
CA HIS A 113 -4.72 5.77 3.53
C HIS A 113 -3.85 7.02 3.40
N PRO A 114 -3.96 7.97 4.33
CA PRO A 114 -3.16 9.19 4.31
C PRO A 114 -1.65 8.91 4.22
N ALA A 115 -0.99 9.66 3.34
CA ALA A 115 0.45 9.56 3.11
C ALA A 115 1.01 10.93 2.68
N PRO A 116 2.34 11.15 2.74
CA PRO A 116 2.94 12.38 2.21
C PRO A 116 2.49 12.64 0.76
N GLY A 117 1.90 13.82 0.54
CA GLY A 117 1.32 14.22 -0.75
C GLY A 117 -0.16 13.88 -0.95
N ASN A 118 -0.77 13.11 -0.05
CA ASN A 118 -2.21 12.82 -0.02
C ASN A 118 -2.65 12.70 1.46
N PRO A 119 -2.73 13.80 2.21
CA PRO A 119 -3.09 13.78 3.63
C PRO A 119 -4.58 13.50 3.85
N ASP A 120 -5.40 13.85 2.88
CA ASP A 120 -6.86 13.82 2.89
C ASP A 120 -7.41 13.16 1.63
N ASN A 121 -8.74 13.05 1.54
CA ASN A 121 -9.48 12.46 0.42
C ASN A 121 -9.06 11.01 0.14
N THR A 122 -8.85 10.24 1.21
CA THR A 122 -8.47 8.84 1.14
C THR A 122 -9.66 7.94 1.47
N LEU A 123 -9.55 6.66 1.13
CA LEU A 123 -10.55 5.67 1.51
C LEU A 123 -10.76 5.62 3.03
N VAL A 124 -9.69 5.77 3.82
CA VAL A 124 -9.80 5.82 5.29
C VAL A 124 -10.63 7.01 5.75
N ASN A 125 -10.48 8.20 5.14
CA ASN A 125 -11.33 9.36 5.47
C ASN A 125 -12.81 9.07 5.20
N ALA A 126 -13.11 8.42 4.07
CA ALA A 126 -14.47 8.02 3.72
C ALA A 126 -15.04 6.97 4.68
N LEU A 127 -14.24 5.95 5.03
CA LEU A 127 -14.64 4.90 5.98
C LEU A 127 -14.91 5.44 7.37
N ILE A 128 -14.09 6.38 7.86
CA ILE A 128 -14.32 7.03 9.17
C ILE A 128 -15.65 7.81 9.16
N ALA A 129 -15.97 8.51 8.09
CA ALA A 129 -17.24 9.23 7.99
C ALA A 129 -18.44 8.26 7.90
N HIS A 130 -18.28 7.15 7.16
CA HIS A 130 -19.34 6.17 6.93
C HIS A 130 -19.59 5.27 8.13
N CYS A 131 -18.54 4.70 8.72
CA CYS A 131 -18.64 3.73 9.82
C CYS A 131 -18.63 4.38 11.21
N GLY A 132 -18.17 5.64 11.33
CA GLY A 132 -18.10 6.33 12.61
C GLY A 132 -17.21 5.60 13.63
N GLU A 133 -17.69 5.52 14.87
CA GLU A 133 -16.97 4.89 15.98
C GLU A 133 -16.86 3.36 15.88
N THR A 134 -17.59 2.73 14.96
CA THR A 134 -17.57 1.27 14.76
C THR A 134 -16.35 0.78 13.99
N LEU A 135 -15.60 1.68 13.36
CA LEU A 135 -14.43 1.29 12.57
C LEU A 135 -13.28 0.84 13.46
N SER A 136 -12.75 -0.37 13.23
CA SER A 136 -11.63 -0.92 13.99
C SER A 136 -10.43 0.02 14.06
N GLY A 137 -10.01 0.36 15.26
CA GLY A 137 -8.84 1.19 15.54
C GLY A 137 -7.50 0.44 15.51
N ILE A 138 -7.50 -0.89 15.41
CA ILE A 138 -6.27 -1.73 15.52
C ILE A 138 -5.22 -1.40 14.45
N GLY A 139 -5.61 -0.96 13.26
CA GLY A 139 -4.67 -0.50 12.23
C GLY A 139 -3.82 0.70 12.65
N GLY A 140 -4.02 1.23 13.87
CA GLY A 140 -3.42 2.44 14.42
C GLY A 140 -4.14 3.71 13.91
N GLU A 141 -3.89 4.84 14.54
CA GLU A 141 -4.53 6.14 14.27
C GLU A 141 -4.61 6.56 12.79
N LYS A 142 -3.76 5.95 11.94
CA LYS A 142 -3.67 6.32 10.51
C LYS A 142 -4.26 5.31 9.54
N ARG A 143 -4.72 4.15 10.00
CA ARG A 143 -5.18 3.04 9.13
C ARG A 143 -6.34 2.24 9.73
N PRO A 144 -7.33 2.87 10.33
CA PRO A 144 -8.41 2.13 10.96
C PRO A 144 -9.09 1.21 9.93
N GLY A 145 -9.30 -0.04 10.33
CA GLY A 145 -9.99 -1.06 9.54
C GLY A 145 -9.24 -1.61 8.32
N ILE A 146 -8.09 -1.06 7.94
CA ILE A 146 -7.38 -1.45 6.71
C ILE A 146 -6.51 -2.67 6.92
N VAL A 147 -6.85 -3.77 6.25
CA VAL A 147 -6.13 -5.06 6.26
C VAL A 147 -5.29 -5.29 4.99
N HIS A 148 -5.64 -4.63 3.88
CA HIS A 148 -4.88 -4.67 2.63
C HIS A 148 -5.00 -3.35 1.86
N ARG A 149 -4.36 -3.27 0.68
CA ARG A 149 -4.40 -2.04 -0.11
C ARG A 149 -4.38 -2.31 -1.61
N LEU A 150 -4.95 -1.36 -2.36
CA LEU A 150 -4.73 -1.18 -3.78
C LEU A 150 -3.86 0.07 -4.03
N ASP A 151 -3.21 0.14 -5.17
CA ASP A 151 -2.51 1.36 -5.61
C ASP A 151 -3.55 2.48 -5.85
N LYS A 152 -3.11 3.74 -5.80
CA LYS A 152 -3.97 4.91 -6.03
C LYS A 152 -4.87 4.74 -7.25
N ASP A 153 -4.27 4.40 -8.38
CA ASP A 153 -4.94 4.36 -9.68
C ASP A 153 -5.39 2.95 -10.08
N THR A 154 -5.33 1.98 -9.17
CA THR A 154 -5.95 0.67 -9.31
C THR A 154 -7.35 0.71 -8.68
N SER A 155 -8.36 0.37 -9.47
CA SER A 155 -9.75 0.23 -9.03
C SER A 155 -10.06 -1.19 -8.56
N GLY A 156 -11.20 -1.38 -7.90
CA GLY A 156 -11.78 -2.71 -7.66
C GLY A 156 -12.05 -3.06 -6.21
N VAL A 157 -12.37 -4.33 -5.99
CA VAL A 157 -12.89 -4.85 -4.73
C VAL A 157 -11.87 -4.76 -3.61
N MET A 158 -12.31 -4.19 -2.49
CA MET A 158 -11.57 -4.12 -1.23
C MET A 158 -12.47 -4.45 -0.05
N VAL A 159 -11.88 -5.02 1.02
CA VAL A 159 -12.53 -5.22 2.32
C VAL A 159 -11.85 -4.40 3.40
N ALA A 160 -12.64 -3.82 4.30
CA ALA A 160 -12.16 -3.19 5.52
C ALA A 160 -12.92 -3.78 6.73
N ALA A 161 -12.22 -3.88 7.86
CA ALA A 161 -12.79 -4.39 9.10
C ALA A 161 -13.47 -3.26 9.88
N LYS A 162 -14.64 -3.54 10.44
CA LYS A 162 -15.34 -2.65 11.38
C LYS A 162 -15.01 -3.01 12.82
N THR A 163 -14.77 -4.29 13.12
CA THR A 163 -14.41 -4.77 14.47
C THR A 163 -12.96 -5.22 14.54
N ASP A 164 -12.41 -5.24 15.76
CA ASP A 164 -11.06 -5.72 16.03
C ASP A 164 -10.92 -7.22 15.72
N LYS A 165 -11.95 -8.00 16.01
CA LYS A 165 -12.00 -9.43 15.70
C LYS A 165 -11.92 -9.66 14.19
N ALA A 166 -12.71 -8.91 13.42
CA ALA A 166 -12.67 -8.97 11.96
C ALA A 166 -11.31 -8.52 11.40
N HIS A 167 -10.71 -7.48 11.98
CA HIS A 167 -9.38 -7.02 11.58
C HIS A 167 -8.31 -8.10 11.77
N HIS A 168 -8.31 -8.80 12.91
CA HIS A 168 -7.37 -9.90 13.17
C HIS A 168 -7.59 -11.06 12.21
N GLY A 169 -8.84 -11.55 12.06
CA GLY A 169 -9.14 -12.67 11.19
C GLY A 169 -8.83 -12.41 9.71
N LEU A 170 -9.20 -11.23 9.19
CA LEU A 170 -8.83 -10.84 7.83
C LEU A 170 -7.32 -10.67 7.66
N SER A 171 -6.63 -10.04 8.63
CA SER A 171 -5.17 -9.88 8.58
C SER A 171 -4.45 -11.22 8.54
N GLU A 172 -4.92 -12.22 9.29
CA GLU A 172 -4.40 -13.59 9.26
C GLU A 172 -4.56 -14.22 7.87
N GLN A 173 -5.76 -14.13 7.27
CA GLN A 173 -6.01 -14.66 5.93
C GLN A 173 -5.13 -13.98 4.87
N PHE A 174 -4.96 -12.64 4.93
CA PHE A 174 -4.03 -11.92 4.05
C PHE A 174 -2.58 -12.33 4.27
N ALA A 175 -2.17 -12.63 5.51
CA ALA A 175 -0.82 -13.09 5.86
C ALA A 175 -0.56 -14.53 5.40
N ALA A 176 -1.57 -15.39 5.40
CA ALA A 176 -1.49 -16.76 4.88
C ALA A 176 -1.26 -16.81 3.36
N HIS A 177 -1.47 -15.68 2.67
CA HIS A 177 -1.19 -15.54 1.24
C HIS A 177 -1.97 -16.53 0.34
N GLY A 178 -3.17 -16.92 0.75
CA GLY A 178 -4.01 -17.87 0.02
C GLY A 178 -3.52 -19.32 0.06
N ARG A 179 -2.46 -19.63 0.83
CA ARG A 179 -1.93 -21.02 0.94
C ARG A 179 -2.87 -21.94 1.71
N ASP A 180 -3.73 -21.38 2.54
CA ASP A 180 -4.76 -22.08 3.27
C ASP A 180 -6.09 -22.21 2.51
N GLY A 181 -6.15 -21.69 1.28
CA GLY A 181 -7.32 -21.74 0.42
C GLY A 181 -8.42 -20.73 0.73
N ARG A 182 -8.35 -20.02 1.86
CA ARG A 182 -9.39 -19.08 2.31
C ARG A 182 -9.45 -17.79 1.50
N MET A 183 -8.34 -17.38 0.86
CA MET A 183 -8.25 -16.06 0.19
C MET A 183 -8.06 -16.20 -1.31
N LYS A 184 -8.91 -15.53 -2.09
CA LYS A 184 -8.81 -15.44 -3.54
C LYS A 184 -8.81 -13.97 -3.98
N ARG A 185 -7.79 -13.56 -4.73
CA ARG A 185 -7.64 -12.18 -5.22
C ARG A 185 -7.40 -12.21 -6.72
N LEU A 186 -8.42 -11.80 -7.49
CA LEU A 186 -8.36 -11.77 -8.95
C LEU A 186 -8.30 -10.34 -9.45
N TYR A 187 -7.49 -10.15 -10.48
CA TYR A 187 -7.31 -8.86 -11.15
C TYR A 187 -7.45 -9.04 -12.64
N GLN A 188 -8.03 -8.07 -13.30
CA GLN A 188 -8.03 -7.93 -14.75
C GLN A 188 -7.00 -6.86 -15.14
N ALA A 189 -6.16 -7.18 -16.10
CA ALA A 189 -5.15 -6.27 -16.61
C ALA A 189 -5.06 -6.32 -18.14
N PHE A 190 -4.87 -5.15 -18.78
CA PHE A 190 -4.44 -5.11 -20.17
C PHE A 190 -2.92 -4.88 -20.19
N VAL A 191 -2.20 -5.74 -20.92
CA VAL A 191 -0.73 -5.72 -20.96
C VAL A 191 -0.23 -5.69 -22.41
N TRP A 192 0.97 -5.16 -22.61
CA TRP A 192 1.62 -5.13 -23.89
C TRP A 192 2.14 -6.50 -24.32
N GLY A 193 1.84 -6.88 -25.56
CA GLY A 193 2.31 -8.10 -26.19
C GLY A 193 1.45 -9.33 -25.87
N THR A 194 1.84 -10.48 -26.41
CA THR A 194 1.19 -11.78 -26.22
C THR A 194 1.97 -12.59 -25.22
N LEU A 195 1.31 -13.04 -24.13
CA LEU A 195 1.92 -13.91 -23.15
C LEU A 195 2.03 -15.35 -23.68
N LEU A 196 3.25 -15.87 -23.66
CA LEU A 196 3.55 -17.25 -23.99
C LEU A 196 4.46 -17.85 -22.90
N PRO A 197 4.01 -18.94 -22.22
CA PRO A 197 2.74 -19.67 -22.40
C PRO A 197 1.52 -18.85 -21.95
N PRO A 198 0.29 -19.24 -22.35
CA PRO A 198 -0.94 -18.48 -22.02
C PRO A 198 -1.32 -18.52 -20.54
N THR A 199 -0.75 -19.42 -19.78
CA THR A 199 -0.87 -19.52 -18.32
C THR A 199 0.51 -19.71 -17.70
N GLY A 200 0.70 -19.15 -16.51
CA GLY A 200 1.97 -19.28 -15.81
C GLY A 200 1.99 -18.55 -14.49
N SER A 201 3.16 -18.54 -13.88
CA SER A 201 3.41 -17.81 -12.65
C SER A 201 4.73 -17.03 -12.73
N VAL A 202 4.73 -15.85 -12.10
CA VAL A 202 5.95 -15.06 -11.86
C VAL A 202 6.25 -15.19 -10.37
N ASP A 203 7.25 -16.01 -10.03
CA ASP A 203 7.80 -16.12 -8.68
C ASP A 203 9.12 -15.34 -8.64
N ALA A 204 9.04 -14.08 -8.22
CA ALA A 204 10.18 -13.16 -8.27
C ALA A 204 10.13 -12.16 -7.11
N PRO A 205 11.11 -12.19 -6.19
CA PRO A 205 11.10 -11.33 -5.02
C PRO A 205 11.19 -9.85 -5.38
N ILE A 206 10.44 -9.02 -4.65
CA ILE A 206 10.31 -7.57 -4.93
C ILE A 206 10.98 -6.76 -3.82
N PHE A 207 11.73 -5.75 -4.23
CA PHE A 207 12.35 -4.74 -3.37
C PHE A 207 12.21 -3.34 -3.96
N ARG A 208 12.47 -2.32 -3.17
CA ARG A 208 12.48 -0.92 -3.63
C ARG A 208 13.64 -0.69 -4.59
N ALA A 209 13.36 -0.10 -5.74
CA ALA A 209 14.40 0.20 -6.74
C ALA A 209 15.47 1.16 -6.17
N PRO A 210 16.79 0.88 -6.32
CA PRO A 210 17.86 1.66 -5.69
C PRO A 210 17.86 3.15 -6.11
N HIS A 211 17.61 3.41 -7.38
CA HIS A 211 17.71 4.74 -7.97
C HIS A 211 16.39 5.51 -8.09
N ASN A 212 15.26 4.88 -7.71
CA ASN A 212 13.95 5.53 -7.78
C ASN A 212 13.06 5.06 -6.62
N ARG A 213 12.94 5.90 -5.58
CA ARG A 213 12.15 5.59 -4.38
C ARG A 213 10.64 5.35 -4.63
N LYS A 214 10.12 5.79 -5.79
CA LYS A 214 8.73 5.55 -6.19
C LYS A 214 8.54 4.19 -6.87
N LYS A 215 9.62 3.54 -7.35
CA LYS A 215 9.57 2.25 -8.03
C LYS A 215 9.89 1.08 -7.11
N MET A 216 9.24 -0.03 -7.40
CA MET A 216 9.62 -1.36 -6.94
C MET A 216 10.28 -2.11 -8.12
N ALA A 217 11.07 -3.12 -7.83
CA ALA A 217 11.73 -3.94 -8.85
C ALA A 217 11.91 -5.37 -8.35
N VAL A 218 11.95 -6.32 -9.26
CA VAL A 218 12.44 -7.66 -8.96
C VAL A 218 13.91 -7.56 -8.55
N SER A 219 14.27 -8.22 -7.45
CA SER A 219 15.60 -8.09 -6.85
C SER A 219 16.05 -9.41 -6.21
N LYS A 220 17.34 -9.70 -6.34
CA LYS A 220 18.00 -10.84 -5.66
C LYS A 220 18.55 -10.46 -4.28
N SER A 221 18.29 -9.25 -3.79
CA SER A 221 18.71 -8.80 -2.45
C SER A 221 18.07 -9.69 -1.38
N GLU A 222 18.81 -10.03 -0.33
CA GLU A 222 18.28 -10.73 0.85
C GLU A 222 17.13 -9.98 1.54
N LYS A 223 17.04 -8.66 1.32
CA LYS A 223 15.94 -7.81 1.82
C LYS A 223 14.72 -7.83 0.90
N ALA A 224 14.79 -8.47 -0.27
CA ALA A 224 13.65 -8.59 -1.17
C ALA A 224 12.60 -9.53 -0.58
N ARG A 225 11.35 -9.14 -0.75
CA ARG A 225 10.22 -9.89 -0.19
C ARG A 225 9.66 -10.83 -1.23
N HIS A 226 9.50 -12.09 -0.87
CA HIS A 226 8.86 -13.10 -1.72
C HIS A 226 7.55 -12.59 -2.31
N ALA A 227 7.36 -12.82 -3.61
CA ALA A 227 6.20 -12.37 -4.36
C ALA A 227 5.86 -13.34 -5.48
N VAL A 228 4.58 -13.79 -5.53
CA VAL A 228 4.08 -14.72 -6.54
C VAL A 228 2.79 -14.18 -7.15
N THR A 229 2.77 -14.12 -8.48
CA THR A 229 1.61 -13.75 -9.30
C THR A 229 1.36 -14.85 -10.33
N HIS A 230 0.20 -15.48 -10.28
CA HIS A 230 -0.26 -16.36 -11.35
C HIS A 230 -0.96 -15.52 -12.41
N TYR A 231 -0.84 -15.92 -13.67
CA TYR A 231 -1.55 -15.26 -14.76
C TYR A 231 -2.20 -16.26 -15.71
N ARG A 232 -3.29 -15.84 -16.28
CA ARG A 232 -4.01 -16.55 -17.36
C ARG A 232 -4.38 -15.54 -18.44
N HIS A 233 -3.97 -15.83 -19.66
CA HIS A 233 -4.37 -15.09 -20.85
C HIS A 233 -5.88 -15.28 -21.08
N VAL A 234 -6.60 -14.19 -21.29
CA VAL A 234 -8.05 -14.17 -21.50
C VAL A 234 -8.39 -13.90 -22.97
N ALA A 235 -7.82 -12.83 -23.52
CA ALA A 235 -8.05 -12.44 -24.91
C ALA A 235 -6.82 -11.73 -25.49
N ARG A 236 -6.71 -11.73 -26.81
CA ARG A 236 -5.65 -11.07 -27.56
C ARG A 236 -6.27 -10.05 -28.51
N PHE A 237 -5.67 -8.89 -28.59
CA PHE A 237 -6.12 -7.75 -29.40
C PHE A 237 -4.98 -7.25 -30.29
N VAL A 238 -5.33 -6.53 -31.37
CA VAL A 238 -4.41 -5.81 -32.25
C VAL A 238 -3.26 -6.73 -32.70
N ASP A 239 -3.60 -7.87 -33.31
CA ASP A 239 -2.63 -8.89 -33.79
C ASP A 239 -1.57 -9.30 -32.75
N GLY A 240 -1.97 -9.31 -31.48
CA GLY A 240 -1.10 -9.72 -30.37
C GLY A 240 -0.23 -8.60 -29.81
N GLN A 241 -0.46 -7.35 -30.17
CA GLN A 241 0.21 -6.20 -29.53
C GLN A 241 -0.30 -5.96 -28.11
N VAL A 242 -1.53 -6.39 -27.81
CA VAL A 242 -2.17 -6.25 -26.51
C VAL A 242 -2.82 -7.55 -26.08
N SER A 243 -2.71 -7.88 -24.81
CA SER A 243 -3.41 -9.02 -24.18
C SER A 243 -4.23 -8.57 -22.99
N HIS A 244 -5.42 -9.13 -22.85
CA HIS A 244 -6.19 -9.13 -21.63
C HIS A 244 -5.76 -10.34 -20.79
N VAL A 245 -5.37 -10.12 -19.57
CA VAL A 245 -4.91 -11.15 -18.65
C VAL A 245 -5.65 -11.08 -17.32
N GLN A 246 -5.97 -12.25 -16.79
CA GLN A 246 -6.40 -12.39 -15.40
C GLN A 246 -5.17 -12.73 -14.56
N CYS A 247 -4.94 -11.96 -13.50
CA CYS A 247 -3.89 -12.23 -12.52
C CYS A 247 -4.50 -12.69 -11.20
N GLN A 248 -3.91 -13.71 -10.59
CA GLN A 248 -4.23 -14.15 -9.24
C GLN A 248 -3.02 -13.96 -8.33
N LEU A 249 -3.23 -13.31 -7.19
CA LEU A 249 -2.17 -13.03 -6.23
C LEU A 249 -2.11 -14.08 -5.12
N GLU A 250 -0.92 -14.67 -4.88
CA GLU A 250 -0.63 -15.31 -3.59
C GLU A 250 -0.18 -14.27 -2.58
N THR A 251 0.72 -13.37 -2.96
CA THR A 251 1.26 -12.30 -2.11
C THR A 251 0.71 -10.93 -2.52
N GLY A 252 0.82 -9.92 -1.66
CA GLY A 252 0.34 -8.55 -1.93
C GLY A 252 1.44 -7.51 -1.71
N ARG A 253 2.51 -7.50 -2.53
CA ARG A 253 3.58 -6.50 -2.42
C ARG A 253 3.21 -5.24 -3.21
N THR A 254 3.74 -4.12 -2.79
CA THR A 254 3.53 -2.83 -3.49
C THR A 254 3.83 -2.95 -4.98
N HIS A 255 2.89 -2.55 -5.84
CA HIS A 255 2.95 -2.60 -7.30
C HIS A 255 3.20 -4.01 -7.89
N GLN A 256 2.89 -5.09 -7.17
CA GLN A 256 3.34 -6.45 -7.51
C GLN A 256 3.01 -6.86 -8.94
N ILE A 257 1.74 -6.82 -9.36
CA ILE A 257 1.33 -7.21 -10.73
C ILE A 257 2.06 -6.34 -11.75
N ARG A 258 2.13 -5.04 -11.54
CA ARG A 258 2.79 -4.08 -12.44
C ARG A 258 4.27 -4.38 -12.61
N VAL A 259 4.97 -4.69 -11.51
CA VAL A 259 6.39 -5.08 -11.51
C VAL A 259 6.59 -6.43 -12.19
N HIS A 260 5.77 -7.44 -11.85
CA HIS A 260 5.88 -8.78 -12.40
C HIS A 260 5.59 -8.81 -13.90
N MET A 261 4.53 -8.15 -14.35
CA MET A 261 4.22 -8.08 -15.78
C MET A 261 5.32 -7.34 -16.55
N ALA A 262 5.85 -6.23 -16.03
CA ALA A 262 6.99 -5.55 -16.63
C ALA A 262 8.26 -6.40 -16.63
N HIS A 263 8.52 -7.18 -15.58
CA HIS A 263 9.67 -8.07 -15.47
C HIS A 263 9.71 -9.14 -16.56
N ILE A 264 8.54 -9.70 -16.89
CA ILE A 264 8.42 -10.70 -17.97
C ILE A 264 8.23 -10.08 -19.37
N GLY A 265 8.39 -8.76 -19.52
CA GLY A 265 8.34 -8.06 -20.81
C GLY A 265 6.94 -7.62 -21.27
N HIS A 266 5.93 -7.74 -20.42
CA HIS A 266 4.53 -7.44 -20.70
C HIS A 266 3.97 -6.37 -19.74
N PRO A 267 4.53 -5.14 -19.69
CA PRO A 267 4.05 -4.12 -18.76
C PRO A 267 2.58 -3.77 -19.02
N VAL A 268 1.90 -3.35 -17.94
CA VAL A 268 0.49 -2.96 -17.99
C VAL A 268 0.30 -1.73 -18.86
N LEU A 269 -0.74 -1.71 -19.70
CA LEU A 269 -1.11 -0.55 -20.53
C LEU A 269 -1.37 0.67 -19.62
N GLY A 270 -0.98 1.86 -20.11
CA GLY A 270 -1.19 3.12 -19.37
C GLY A 270 -0.33 3.29 -18.13
N ASP A 271 0.52 2.31 -17.77
CA ASP A 271 1.41 2.42 -16.61
C ASP A 271 2.57 3.38 -16.87
N ALA A 272 2.45 4.61 -16.38
CA ALA A 272 3.47 5.65 -16.54
C ALA A 272 4.80 5.30 -15.84
N LEU A 273 4.77 4.44 -14.81
CA LEU A 273 5.94 4.11 -14.02
C LEU A 273 6.73 2.92 -14.59
N TYR A 274 6.05 1.89 -15.09
CA TYR A 274 6.65 0.65 -15.56
C TYR A 274 6.54 0.43 -17.07
N GLY A 275 5.65 1.15 -17.76
CA GLY A 275 5.37 1.04 -19.19
C GLY A 275 6.08 2.06 -20.09
N SER A 276 6.99 2.87 -19.56
CA SER A 276 7.61 4.00 -20.31
C SER A 276 8.39 3.60 -21.58
N GLY A 277 8.82 2.34 -21.69
CA GLY A 277 9.51 1.80 -22.88
C GLY A 277 8.59 1.38 -24.02
N MET A 278 7.25 1.47 -23.87
CA MET A 278 6.28 0.91 -24.81
C MET A 278 5.72 1.91 -25.83
N LYS A 279 6.23 3.15 -25.88
CA LYS A 279 5.78 4.18 -26.84
C LYS A 279 5.87 3.74 -28.31
N SER A 280 6.85 2.92 -28.65
CA SER A 280 7.00 2.37 -30.02
C SER A 280 5.89 1.37 -30.36
N ARG A 281 5.38 0.62 -29.38
CA ARG A 281 4.27 -0.34 -29.58
C ARG A 281 2.93 0.38 -29.78
N ALA A 282 2.74 1.54 -29.17
CA ALA A 282 1.53 2.35 -29.36
C ALA A 282 1.34 2.80 -30.82
N LYS A 283 2.39 2.77 -31.67
CA LYS A 283 2.28 3.06 -33.10
C LYS A 283 1.50 1.99 -33.88
N HIS A 284 1.36 0.79 -33.34
CA HIS A 284 0.57 -0.29 -33.95
C HIS A 284 -0.91 -0.23 -33.58
N LEU A 285 -1.30 0.68 -32.70
CA LEU A 285 -2.69 0.94 -32.36
C LEU A 285 -3.32 1.89 -33.38
N SER A 286 -4.61 1.72 -33.68
CA SER A 286 -5.38 2.68 -34.44
C SER A 286 -5.53 4.01 -33.67
N ASP A 287 -6.01 5.05 -34.32
CA ASP A 287 -6.22 6.36 -33.70
C ASP A 287 -7.21 6.22 -32.51
N GLY A 288 -8.35 5.56 -32.71
CA GLY A 288 -9.34 5.34 -31.64
C GLY A 288 -8.79 4.54 -30.45
N GLN A 289 -7.97 3.53 -30.72
CA GLN A 289 -7.31 2.74 -29.67
C GLN A 289 -6.28 3.57 -28.89
N ARG A 290 -5.51 4.43 -29.58
CA ARG A 290 -4.57 5.35 -28.91
C ARG A 290 -5.30 6.38 -28.06
N ASP A 291 -6.37 6.98 -28.58
CA ASP A 291 -7.18 7.97 -27.85
C ASP A 291 -7.79 7.35 -26.58
N ALA A 292 -8.30 6.12 -26.66
CA ALA A 292 -8.82 5.40 -25.51
C ALA A 292 -7.71 5.11 -24.46
N LEU A 293 -6.52 4.71 -24.90
CA LEU A 293 -5.38 4.49 -24.02
C LEU A 293 -4.88 5.79 -23.37
N GLU A 294 -4.85 6.89 -24.12
CA GLU A 294 -4.47 8.21 -23.59
C GLU A 294 -5.51 8.74 -22.61
N THR A 295 -6.79 8.53 -22.89
CA THR A 295 -7.90 8.92 -22.01
C THR A 295 -7.88 8.17 -20.68
N LEU A 296 -7.41 6.92 -20.65
CA LEU A 296 -7.30 6.12 -19.43
C LEU A 296 -6.39 6.76 -18.38
N GLN A 297 -5.27 7.37 -18.75
CA GLN A 297 -4.30 8.10 -17.89
C GLN A 297 -3.80 7.35 -16.64
N ARG A 298 -3.98 6.05 -16.56
CA ARG A 298 -3.59 5.19 -15.45
C ARG A 298 -3.25 3.78 -15.93
N GLN A 299 -2.68 2.96 -15.04
CA GLN A 299 -2.52 1.54 -15.35
C GLN A 299 -3.89 0.87 -15.56
N ALA A 300 -4.02 0.14 -16.67
CA ALA A 300 -5.18 -0.70 -16.97
C ALA A 300 -5.19 -1.94 -16.08
N LEU A 301 -5.46 -1.74 -14.78
CA LEU A 301 -5.46 -2.75 -13.74
C LEU A 301 -6.66 -2.56 -12.81
N HIS A 302 -7.39 -3.64 -12.58
CA HIS A 302 -8.61 -3.67 -11.79
C HIS A 302 -8.66 -4.92 -10.91
N ALA A 303 -8.90 -4.77 -9.61
CA ALA A 303 -9.17 -5.87 -8.69
C ALA A 303 -10.60 -6.36 -8.89
N SER A 304 -10.78 -7.33 -9.79
CA SER A 304 -12.10 -7.75 -10.25
C SER A 304 -12.83 -8.68 -9.28
N ALA A 305 -12.11 -9.40 -8.41
CA ALA A 305 -12.76 -10.25 -7.42
C ALA A 305 -11.91 -10.43 -6.16
N LEU A 306 -12.61 -10.58 -5.04
CA LEU A 306 -12.08 -10.89 -3.74
C LEU A 306 -12.91 -11.96 -3.06
N GLY A 307 -12.31 -13.10 -2.72
CA GLY A 307 -12.89 -14.16 -1.91
C GLY A 307 -12.14 -14.29 -0.60
N PHE A 308 -12.85 -14.49 0.49
CA PHE A 308 -12.31 -14.70 1.83
C PHE A 308 -13.34 -15.38 2.72
N GLU A 309 -12.90 -15.99 3.82
CA GLU A 309 -13.78 -16.52 4.85
C GLU A 309 -14.21 -15.39 5.80
N HIS A 310 -15.51 -15.26 6.07
CA HIS A 310 -15.99 -14.24 6.99
C HIS A 310 -15.41 -14.45 8.40
N PRO A 311 -14.71 -13.46 8.99
CA PRO A 311 -13.90 -13.67 10.18
C PRO A 311 -14.69 -13.97 11.46
N GLU A 312 -16.00 -13.76 11.47
CA GLU A 312 -16.86 -14.01 12.62
C GLU A 312 -17.79 -15.20 12.43
N SER A 313 -18.39 -15.38 11.26
CA SER A 313 -19.33 -16.48 10.97
C SER A 313 -18.63 -17.71 10.38
N GLY A 314 -17.48 -17.56 9.73
CA GLY A 314 -16.79 -18.63 9.00
C GLY A 314 -17.38 -18.92 7.62
N ASP A 315 -18.32 -18.13 7.13
CA ASP A 315 -18.93 -18.31 5.81
C ASP A 315 -17.96 -17.91 4.70
N ASP A 316 -17.98 -18.65 3.59
CA ASP A 316 -17.26 -18.28 2.38
C ASP A 316 -17.91 -17.08 1.71
N MET A 317 -17.16 -15.99 1.59
CA MET A 317 -17.55 -14.74 0.96
C MET A 317 -16.85 -14.57 -0.39
N TYR A 318 -17.58 -14.13 -1.42
CA TYR A 318 -17.02 -13.84 -2.74
C TYR A 318 -17.72 -12.65 -3.39
N PHE A 319 -16.93 -11.66 -3.79
CA PHE A 319 -17.41 -10.41 -4.37
C PHE A 319 -16.70 -10.14 -5.68
N GLU A 320 -17.46 -9.65 -6.65
CA GLU A 320 -16.95 -9.25 -7.96
C GLU A 320 -17.33 -7.81 -8.27
N ALA A 321 -16.50 -7.17 -9.07
CA ALA A 321 -16.78 -5.87 -9.67
C ALA A 321 -16.44 -5.90 -11.15
N ASP A 322 -17.35 -5.38 -11.97
CA ASP A 322 -17.15 -5.23 -13.40
C ASP A 322 -16.01 -4.24 -13.71
N LEU A 323 -15.46 -4.34 -14.91
CA LEU A 323 -14.49 -3.36 -15.38
C LEU A 323 -15.07 -1.94 -15.26
N PRO A 324 -14.30 -0.99 -14.70
CA PRO A 324 -14.75 0.39 -14.66
C PRO A 324 -14.86 0.98 -16.06
N ALA A 325 -15.71 1.98 -16.24
CA ALA A 325 -16.09 2.52 -17.55
C ALA A 325 -14.91 2.90 -18.45
N ASP A 326 -13.84 3.43 -17.87
CA ASP A 326 -12.62 3.80 -18.60
C ASP A 326 -11.85 2.57 -19.14
N MET A 327 -11.77 1.49 -18.36
CA MET A 327 -11.17 0.24 -18.84
C MET A 327 -12.09 -0.53 -19.79
N GLN A 328 -13.41 -0.43 -19.62
CA GLN A 328 -14.38 -1.01 -20.54
C GLN A 328 -14.30 -0.30 -21.90
N ALA A 329 -14.27 1.03 -21.91
CA ALA A 329 -14.10 1.80 -23.14
C ALA A 329 -12.81 1.44 -23.88
N LEU A 330 -11.70 1.24 -23.16
CA LEU A 330 -10.45 0.74 -23.75
C LEU A 330 -10.64 -0.68 -24.33
N ALA A 331 -11.30 -1.59 -23.61
CA ALA A 331 -11.56 -2.95 -24.07
C ALA A 331 -12.39 -2.96 -25.37
N ASP A 332 -13.44 -2.13 -25.42
CA ASP A 332 -14.32 -2.00 -26.58
C ASP A 332 -13.55 -1.51 -27.82
N GLN A 333 -12.70 -0.50 -27.66
CA GLN A 333 -11.84 -0.01 -28.73
C GLN A 333 -10.77 -1.03 -29.17
N LEU A 334 -10.19 -1.77 -28.25
CA LEU A 334 -9.23 -2.84 -28.57
C LEU A 334 -9.91 -4.01 -29.32
N SER A 335 -11.19 -4.25 -29.04
CA SER A 335 -11.99 -5.32 -29.65
C SER A 335 -12.56 -4.93 -31.01
N SER A 336 -12.76 -3.64 -31.26
CA SER A 336 -13.24 -3.15 -32.55
C SER A 336 -12.15 -3.43 -33.61
N SER A 337 -12.38 -4.44 -34.44
CA SER A 337 -11.66 -4.58 -35.70
C SER A 337 -12.08 -3.38 -36.54
N GLU A 338 -11.22 -2.40 -36.74
CA GLU A 338 -11.43 -1.46 -37.86
C GLU A 338 -11.44 -2.32 -39.11
N GLY A 339 -12.62 -2.37 -39.76
CA GLY A 339 -12.78 -3.08 -41.00
C GLY A 339 -11.70 -2.64 -41.99
N LEU A 340 -10.94 -3.58 -42.46
CA LEU A 340 -10.15 -3.47 -43.69
C LEU A 340 -11.07 -3.20 -44.87
#